data_f4a620ef3bff2f7cd4e4a898589e53b2
#
_entry.id   f4a620ef3bff2f7cd4e4a898589e53b2
#
_cell.length_a   1.000
_cell.length_b   1.000
_cell.length_c   1.000
_cell.angle_alpha   90.00
_cell.angle_beta   90.00
_cell.angle_gamma   90.00
#
_symmetry.space_group_name_H-M   'P 1'
#
loop_
_entity.id
_entity.type
_entity.pdbx_description
1 polymer ?
#
loop_
_entity_poly.entity_id
_entity_poly.type
_entity_poly.pdbx_seq_one_letter_code
_entity_poly.pdbx_strand_id
1 'polypeptide(L)'
;MTDPVAMFKQKQREGWAFFAPLEMVTTNPAARLVRFAGVEKGQRVLDVGCGTGVVALTARRRGARVTGLDLTPELLARAKEHSGLAGFEDITWKEGDVEALPFADGEFDVVLSQYGHMFAPRPEVATREMLRVLRPGGTIAFSTWPPDHAIGKLFGLVGRYSPPLPEGISPPTLWGDLAVVRERLGAAVRDLVFDRETMVFPTMSLGHYREVMERTSAPVRKLVESMAGDPTKLARFRAEIEAVFEPYFEPDSNLVRQSYLLTRGVKV
;
A
#
# COMPACT_ATOMS: atom_id res chain seq x y z
N MET A 1 2.77 29.18 9.76
CA MET A 1 3.56 28.34 8.84
C MET A 1 2.80 27.04 8.66
N THR A 2 2.56 26.62 7.42
CA THR A 2 1.81 25.39 7.13
C THR A 2 2.69 24.19 7.46
N ASP A 3 2.18 23.22 8.21
CA ASP A 3 2.89 21.99 8.60
C ASP A 3 3.33 21.22 7.34
N PRO A 4 4.64 20.97 7.13
CA PRO A 4 5.16 20.24 5.98
C PRO A 4 4.57 18.83 5.84
N VAL A 5 4.28 18.16 6.98
CA VAL A 5 3.67 16.83 6.99
C VAL A 5 2.22 16.89 6.51
N ALA A 6 1.46 17.87 6.96
CA ALA A 6 0.07 18.07 6.50
C ALA A 6 0.01 18.36 5.00
N MET A 7 0.92 19.21 4.49
CA MET A 7 1.02 19.49 3.05
C MET A 7 1.41 18.22 2.25
N PHE A 8 2.30 17.40 2.79
CA PHE A 8 2.70 16.14 2.16
C PHE A 8 1.50 15.18 2.06
N LYS A 9 0.75 14.99 3.16
CA LYS A 9 -0.46 14.15 3.18
C LYS A 9 -1.53 14.64 2.20
N GLN A 10 -1.76 15.95 2.12
CA GLN A 10 -2.69 16.52 1.17
C GLN A 10 -2.31 16.17 -0.28
N LYS A 11 -1.03 16.31 -0.64
CA LYS A 11 -0.53 15.93 -1.97
C LYS A 11 -0.63 14.43 -2.25
N GLN A 12 -0.49 13.60 -1.21
CA GLN A 12 -0.70 12.16 -1.34
C GLN A 12 -2.17 11.84 -1.60
N ARG A 13 -3.10 12.39 -0.81
CA ARG A 13 -4.54 12.22 -0.98
C ARG A 13 -4.98 12.49 -2.43
N GLU A 14 -4.57 13.64 -2.99
CA GLU A 14 -4.86 14.01 -4.37
C GLU A 14 -4.27 13.02 -5.39
N GLY A 15 -3.07 12.50 -5.12
CA GLY A 15 -2.38 11.56 -5.99
C GLY A 15 -3.01 10.16 -6.00
N TRP A 16 -3.45 9.66 -4.85
CA TRP A 16 -4.02 8.32 -4.73
C TRP A 16 -5.39 8.17 -5.36
N ALA A 17 -6.14 9.26 -5.61
CA ALA A 17 -7.41 9.23 -6.32
C ALA A 17 -7.32 8.54 -7.71
N PHE A 18 -6.11 8.45 -8.30
CA PHE A 18 -5.87 7.80 -9.60
C PHE A 18 -5.50 6.31 -9.49
N PHE A 19 -5.46 5.74 -8.29
CA PHE A 19 -5.04 4.35 -8.07
C PHE A 19 -6.10 3.32 -8.49
N ALA A 20 -7.38 3.67 -8.53
CA ALA A 20 -8.48 2.74 -8.76
C ALA A 20 -8.28 1.74 -9.93
N PRO A 21 -7.69 2.11 -11.09
CA PRO A 21 -7.47 1.15 -12.19
C PRO A 21 -6.54 -0.02 -11.84
N LEU A 22 -5.75 0.07 -10.75
CA LEU A 22 -4.85 -0.99 -10.28
C LEU A 22 -5.53 -1.99 -9.32
N GLU A 23 -6.81 -1.80 -9.00
CA GLU A 23 -7.53 -2.67 -8.06
C GLU A 23 -7.53 -4.14 -8.46
N MET A 24 -7.65 -4.44 -9.78
CA MET A 24 -7.71 -5.81 -10.28
C MET A 24 -6.42 -6.58 -10.02
N VAL A 25 -5.26 -5.94 -10.17
CA VAL A 25 -3.97 -6.61 -9.96
C VAL A 25 -3.65 -6.81 -8.48
N THR A 26 -4.32 -6.05 -7.58
CA THR A 26 -4.13 -6.15 -6.13
C THR A 26 -5.06 -7.16 -5.46
N THR A 27 -6.01 -7.76 -6.17
CA THR A 27 -6.99 -8.72 -5.61
C THR A 27 -6.35 -10.04 -5.14
N ASN A 28 -5.44 -10.63 -5.92
CA ASN A 28 -4.73 -11.85 -5.53
C ASN A 28 -3.82 -11.64 -4.31
N PRO A 29 -2.98 -10.59 -4.25
CA PRO A 29 -2.25 -10.22 -3.04
C PRO A 29 -3.16 -10.04 -1.81
N ALA A 30 -4.33 -9.43 -1.95
CA ALA A 30 -5.29 -9.27 -0.85
C ALA A 30 -5.76 -10.62 -0.28
N ALA A 31 -6.09 -11.57 -1.16
CA ALA A 31 -6.49 -12.92 -0.74
C ALA A 31 -5.33 -13.64 -0.03
N ARG A 32 -4.10 -13.42 -0.45
CA ARG A 32 -2.90 -13.97 0.18
C ARG A 32 -2.66 -13.35 1.55
N LEU A 33 -2.73 -12.01 1.65
CA LEU A 33 -2.57 -11.29 2.91
C LEU A 33 -3.60 -11.74 3.97
N VAL A 34 -4.88 -11.80 3.61
CA VAL A 34 -5.95 -12.20 4.52
C VAL A 34 -5.77 -13.63 5.04
N ARG A 35 -5.33 -14.56 4.18
CA ARG A 35 -4.97 -15.93 4.60
C ARG A 35 -3.75 -15.96 5.50
N PHE A 36 -2.71 -15.22 5.15
CA PHE A 36 -1.46 -15.15 5.90
C PHE A 36 -1.68 -14.55 7.29
N ALA A 37 -2.57 -13.57 7.42
CA ALA A 37 -2.99 -13.00 8.69
C ALA A 37 -3.82 -13.96 9.56
N GLY A 38 -4.36 -15.04 9.00
CA GLY A 38 -5.20 -15.98 9.72
C GLY A 38 -6.57 -15.39 10.09
N VAL A 39 -7.16 -14.55 9.22
CA VAL A 39 -8.48 -13.96 9.50
C VAL A 39 -9.56 -15.03 9.59
N GLU A 40 -10.35 -15.00 10.68
CA GLU A 40 -11.42 -15.94 10.99
C GLU A 40 -12.77 -15.26 11.10
N LYS A 41 -13.84 -16.07 11.01
CA LYS A 41 -15.23 -15.64 11.18
C LYS A 41 -15.46 -14.96 12.53
N GLY A 42 -16.12 -13.82 12.52
CA GLY A 42 -16.51 -13.09 13.72
C GLY A 42 -15.46 -12.12 14.25
N GLN A 43 -14.19 -12.22 13.81
CA GLN A 43 -13.16 -11.27 14.20
C GLN A 43 -13.46 -9.86 13.73
N ARG A 44 -13.07 -8.87 14.54
CA ARG A 44 -13.10 -7.44 14.18
C ARG A 44 -11.80 -7.10 13.45
N VAL A 45 -11.90 -6.76 12.19
CA VAL A 45 -10.77 -6.51 11.30
C VAL A 45 -10.76 -5.04 10.88
N LEU A 46 -9.62 -4.37 11.03
CA LEU A 46 -9.36 -3.06 10.46
C LEU A 46 -8.44 -3.23 9.23
N ASP A 47 -8.87 -2.69 8.09
CA ASP A 47 -8.05 -2.55 6.87
C ASP A 47 -7.61 -1.10 6.75
N VAL A 48 -6.31 -0.84 6.95
CA VAL A 48 -5.71 0.51 7.00
C VAL A 48 -5.10 0.87 5.64
N GLY A 49 -5.49 2.03 5.11
CA GLY A 49 -5.17 2.40 3.73
C GLY A 49 -5.87 1.44 2.78
N CYS A 50 -7.17 1.23 3.00
CA CYS A 50 -7.95 0.18 2.36
C CYS A 50 -8.19 0.40 0.86
N GLY A 51 -7.91 1.60 0.34
CA GLY A 51 -8.09 1.95 -1.06
C GLY A 51 -9.50 1.64 -1.56
N THR A 52 -9.59 0.88 -2.64
CA THR A 52 -10.87 0.43 -3.24
C THR A 52 -11.49 -0.79 -2.55
N GLY A 53 -10.97 -1.18 -1.37
CA GLY A 53 -11.59 -2.16 -0.48
C GLY A 53 -11.27 -3.63 -0.75
N VAL A 54 -10.27 -3.94 -1.58
CA VAL A 54 -9.97 -5.34 -1.97
C VAL A 54 -9.65 -6.26 -0.79
N VAL A 55 -8.91 -5.76 0.23
CA VAL A 55 -8.60 -6.52 1.45
C VAL A 55 -9.83 -6.62 2.36
N ALA A 56 -10.52 -5.51 2.58
CA ALA A 56 -11.73 -5.46 3.40
C ALA A 56 -12.80 -6.44 2.89
N LEU A 57 -13.09 -6.43 1.58
CA LEU A 57 -14.04 -7.36 0.94
C LEU A 57 -13.59 -8.81 1.10
N THR A 58 -12.29 -9.06 0.97
CA THR A 58 -11.73 -10.41 1.13
C THR A 58 -11.85 -10.91 2.57
N ALA A 59 -11.57 -10.06 3.56
CA ALA A 59 -11.76 -10.37 4.97
C ALA A 59 -13.25 -10.60 5.32
N ARG A 60 -14.15 -9.78 4.72
CA ARG A 60 -15.61 -9.97 4.92
C ARG A 60 -16.10 -11.29 4.35
N ARG A 61 -15.59 -11.76 3.20
CA ARG A 61 -15.91 -13.10 2.64
C ARG A 61 -15.51 -14.24 3.58
N ARG A 62 -14.54 -14.03 4.47
CA ARG A 62 -14.19 -15.00 5.52
C ARG A 62 -15.08 -14.89 6.76
N GLY A 63 -16.09 -14.01 6.73
CA GLY A 63 -17.04 -13.84 7.82
C GLY A 63 -16.58 -12.89 8.92
N ALA A 64 -15.52 -12.12 8.71
CA ALA A 64 -15.08 -11.09 9.65
C ALA A 64 -16.06 -9.90 9.69
N ARG A 65 -16.05 -9.13 10.78
CA ARG A 65 -16.65 -7.79 10.89
C ARG A 65 -15.59 -6.78 10.51
N VAL A 66 -15.79 -6.06 9.41
CA VAL A 66 -14.72 -5.30 8.78
C VAL A 66 -14.98 -3.81 8.83
N THR A 67 -13.94 -3.06 9.18
CA THR A 67 -13.85 -1.62 8.98
C THR A 67 -12.69 -1.33 8.02
N GLY A 68 -12.96 -0.60 6.94
CA GLY A 68 -11.94 -0.07 6.04
C GLY A 68 -11.73 1.41 6.32
N LEU A 69 -10.46 1.83 6.41
CA LEU A 69 -10.08 3.23 6.60
C LEU A 69 -9.10 3.66 5.51
N ASP A 70 -9.36 4.80 4.87
CA ASP A 70 -8.47 5.41 3.90
C ASP A 70 -8.49 6.94 4.01
N LEU A 71 -7.38 7.57 3.62
CA LEU A 71 -7.24 9.02 3.58
C LEU A 71 -7.98 9.64 2.39
N THR A 72 -8.24 8.85 1.34
CA THR A 72 -8.73 9.29 0.03
C THR A 72 -10.21 8.97 -0.14
N PRO A 73 -11.11 9.96 -0.07
CA PRO A 73 -12.57 9.72 -0.15
C PRO A 73 -13.02 9.15 -1.50
N GLU A 74 -12.32 9.44 -2.59
CA GLU A 74 -12.59 8.90 -3.92
C GLU A 74 -12.39 7.37 -3.94
N LEU A 75 -11.37 6.87 -3.27
CA LEU A 75 -11.14 5.43 -3.13
C LEU A 75 -12.19 4.77 -2.24
N LEU A 76 -12.60 5.44 -1.15
CA LEU A 76 -13.68 4.96 -0.29
C LEU A 76 -15.04 4.92 -1.01
N ALA A 77 -15.31 5.88 -1.89
CA ALA A 77 -16.51 5.84 -2.73
C ALA A 77 -16.51 4.58 -3.60
N ARG A 78 -15.37 4.27 -4.22
CA ARG A 78 -15.19 3.05 -5.01
C ARG A 78 -15.30 1.77 -4.17
N ALA A 79 -14.75 1.78 -2.95
CA ALA A 79 -14.87 0.66 -2.01
C ALA A 79 -16.33 0.35 -1.64
N LYS A 80 -17.15 1.41 -1.45
CA LYS A 80 -18.59 1.28 -1.20
C LYS A 80 -19.33 0.68 -2.40
N GLU A 81 -19.01 1.12 -3.62
CA GLU A 81 -19.57 0.51 -4.83
C GLU A 81 -19.25 -0.98 -4.90
N HIS A 82 -18.00 -1.37 -4.66
CA HIS A 82 -17.58 -2.77 -4.67
C HIS A 82 -18.28 -3.59 -3.59
N SER A 83 -18.47 -3.03 -2.39
CA SER A 83 -19.20 -3.73 -1.32
C SER A 83 -20.66 -3.95 -1.67
N GLY A 84 -21.32 -2.97 -2.28
CA GLY A 84 -22.67 -3.12 -2.81
C GLY A 84 -22.78 -4.20 -3.89
N LEU A 85 -21.86 -4.19 -4.89
CA LEU A 85 -21.79 -5.22 -5.92
C LEU A 85 -21.51 -6.63 -5.37
N ALA A 86 -20.80 -6.72 -4.24
CA ALA A 86 -20.50 -7.99 -3.56
C ALA A 86 -21.59 -8.42 -2.57
N GLY A 87 -22.62 -7.62 -2.34
CA GLY A 87 -23.67 -7.89 -1.35
C GLY A 87 -23.18 -7.76 0.11
N PHE A 88 -22.19 -6.92 0.39
CA PHE A 88 -21.61 -6.69 1.72
C PHE A 88 -21.87 -5.26 2.18
N GLU A 89 -23.10 -4.97 2.54
CA GLU A 89 -23.51 -3.64 3.02
C GLU A 89 -23.07 -3.34 4.47
N ASP A 90 -22.61 -4.36 5.19
CA ASP A 90 -22.22 -4.32 6.60
C ASP A 90 -20.72 -3.99 6.82
N ILE A 91 -19.97 -3.67 5.78
CA ILE A 91 -18.61 -3.13 5.93
C ILE A 91 -18.69 -1.65 6.29
N THR A 92 -18.02 -1.27 7.38
CA THR A 92 -17.90 0.14 7.77
C THR A 92 -16.74 0.79 6.99
N TRP A 93 -17.02 1.91 6.31
CA TRP A 93 -16.00 2.69 5.59
C TRP A 93 -15.80 4.03 6.28
N LYS A 94 -14.55 4.39 6.58
CA LYS A 94 -14.21 5.60 7.33
C LYS A 94 -13.06 6.35 6.67
N GLU A 95 -13.25 7.64 6.43
CA GLU A 95 -12.16 8.52 6.06
C GLU A 95 -11.28 8.77 7.30
N GLY A 96 -9.95 8.65 7.14
CA GLY A 96 -9.05 8.86 8.24
C GLY A 96 -7.59 8.65 7.88
N ASP A 97 -6.73 9.07 8.80
CA ASP A 97 -5.28 9.03 8.70
C ASP A 97 -4.75 7.91 9.59
N VAL A 98 -3.86 7.05 9.05
CA VAL A 98 -3.22 5.98 9.83
C VAL A 98 -2.38 6.51 11.00
N GLU A 99 -1.92 7.76 10.92
CA GLU A 99 -1.17 8.41 12.00
C GLU A 99 -2.08 9.00 13.11
N ALA A 100 -3.40 8.91 12.95
CA ALA A 100 -4.40 9.38 13.92
C ALA A 100 -5.68 8.55 13.78
N LEU A 101 -5.62 7.25 14.11
CA LEU A 101 -6.73 6.33 13.93
C LEU A 101 -7.90 6.66 14.89
N PRO A 102 -9.11 6.93 14.36
CA PRO A 102 -10.27 7.36 15.14
C PRO A 102 -11.01 6.17 15.78
N PHE A 103 -10.27 5.30 16.47
CA PHE A 103 -10.75 4.09 17.13
C PHE A 103 -10.18 3.98 18.54
N ALA A 104 -10.87 3.23 19.40
CA ALA A 104 -10.44 2.96 20.76
C ALA A 104 -9.23 2.01 20.81
N ASP A 105 -8.52 2.01 21.94
CA ASP A 105 -7.43 1.08 22.22
C ASP A 105 -7.97 -0.37 22.25
N GLY A 106 -7.30 -1.28 21.55
CA GLY A 106 -7.68 -2.69 21.53
C GLY A 106 -9.02 -2.99 20.85
N GLU A 107 -9.52 -2.10 20.01
CA GLU A 107 -10.83 -2.27 19.35
C GLU A 107 -10.86 -3.43 18.36
N PHE A 108 -9.72 -3.78 17.73
CA PHE A 108 -9.66 -4.79 16.67
C PHE A 108 -8.90 -6.04 17.08
N ASP A 109 -9.32 -7.19 16.53
CA ASP A 109 -8.66 -8.47 16.68
C ASP A 109 -7.53 -8.65 15.65
N VAL A 110 -7.70 -8.03 14.47
CA VAL A 110 -6.73 -8.06 13.37
C VAL A 110 -6.63 -6.67 12.74
N VAL A 111 -5.40 -6.20 12.50
CA VAL A 111 -5.11 -4.99 11.72
C VAL A 111 -4.35 -5.39 10.47
N LEU A 112 -4.90 -5.03 9.31
CA LEU A 112 -4.34 -5.31 7.98
C LEU A 112 -3.95 -4.03 7.25
N SER A 113 -2.98 -4.12 6.36
CA SER A 113 -2.71 -3.08 5.36
C SER A 113 -2.02 -3.66 4.13
N GLN A 114 -2.58 -3.46 2.96
CA GLN A 114 -1.94 -3.83 1.70
C GLN A 114 -1.39 -2.59 1.01
N TYR A 115 -0.08 -2.40 1.06
CA TYR A 115 0.67 -1.29 0.45
C TYR A 115 0.23 0.12 0.90
N GLY A 116 -0.73 0.27 1.83
CA GLY A 116 -1.28 1.57 2.23
C GLY A 116 -0.45 2.27 3.31
N HIS A 117 -0.30 1.63 4.48
CA HIS A 117 0.37 2.23 5.66
C HIS A 117 1.82 2.67 5.39
N MET A 118 2.50 2.01 4.45
CA MET A 118 3.90 2.31 4.12
C MET A 118 4.11 3.73 3.58
N PHE A 119 3.06 4.38 3.11
CA PHE A 119 3.10 5.76 2.62
C PHE A 119 2.86 6.81 3.71
N ALA A 120 2.60 6.39 4.95
CA ALA A 120 2.55 7.32 6.07
C ALA A 120 3.92 8.00 6.24
N PRO A 121 3.97 9.34 6.30
CA PRO A 121 5.24 10.07 6.39
C PRO A 121 6.03 9.75 7.66
N ARG A 122 5.33 9.45 8.76
CA ARG A 122 5.93 9.14 10.08
C ARG A 122 5.63 7.70 10.48
N PRO A 123 6.44 6.72 10.04
CA PRO A 123 6.18 5.29 10.25
C PRO A 123 6.07 4.90 11.72
N GLU A 124 6.78 5.57 12.62
CA GLU A 124 6.72 5.31 14.08
C GLU A 124 5.35 5.70 14.65
N VAL A 125 4.76 6.78 14.14
CA VAL A 125 3.42 7.22 14.54
C VAL A 125 2.38 6.25 14.01
N ALA A 126 2.46 5.89 12.72
CA ALA A 126 1.56 4.94 12.09
C ALA A 126 1.62 3.56 12.79
N THR A 127 2.83 3.05 13.07
CA THR A 127 3.03 1.79 13.80
C THR A 127 2.39 1.83 15.18
N ARG A 128 2.63 2.90 15.94
CA ARG A 128 2.05 3.06 17.28
C ARG A 128 0.51 3.07 17.23
N GLU A 129 -0.09 3.77 16.29
CA GLU A 129 -1.54 3.83 16.12
C GLU A 129 -2.12 2.47 15.71
N MET A 130 -1.53 1.78 14.72
CA MET A 130 -1.97 0.45 14.30
C MET A 130 -1.88 -0.55 15.46
N LEU A 131 -0.82 -0.47 16.27
CA LEU A 131 -0.68 -1.31 17.46
C LEU A 131 -1.60 -0.87 18.60
N ARG A 132 -1.88 0.42 18.78
CA ARG A 132 -2.80 0.91 19.81
C ARG A 132 -4.20 0.35 19.63
N VAL A 133 -4.73 0.42 18.42
CA VAL A 133 -6.10 -0.05 18.11
C VAL A 133 -6.21 -1.58 18.04
N LEU A 134 -5.11 -2.29 17.97
CA LEU A 134 -5.04 -3.75 18.02
C LEU A 134 -5.06 -4.22 19.48
N ARG A 135 -5.90 -5.20 19.82
CA ARG A 135 -5.92 -5.76 21.19
C ARG A 135 -4.63 -6.55 21.50
N PRO A 136 -4.24 -6.71 22.77
CA PRO A 136 -3.21 -7.66 23.16
C PRO A 136 -3.54 -9.06 22.62
N GLY A 137 -2.53 -9.76 22.09
CA GLY A 137 -2.71 -11.06 21.40
C GLY A 137 -3.39 -10.98 20.04
N GLY A 138 -3.71 -9.78 19.54
CA GLY A 138 -4.24 -9.56 18.18
C GLY A 138 -3.14 -9.65 17.10
N THR A 139 -3.55 -9.87 15.87
CA THR A 139 -2.65 -10.02 14.72
C THR A 139 -2.52 -8.71 13.95
N ILE A 140 -1.27 -8.27 13.72
CA ILE A 140 -0.95 -7.27 12.70
C ILE A 140 -0.36 -7.98 11.47
N ALA A 141 -0.86 -7.66 10.27
CA ALA A 141 -0.26 -8.17 9.05
C ALA A 141 -0.37 -7.16 7.91
N PHE A 142 0.67 -7.07 7.09
CA PHE A 142 0.70 -6.14 5.98
C PHE A 142 1.57 -6.65 4.83
N SER A 143 1.35 -6.08 3.65
CA SER A 143 2.22 -6.27 2.49
C SER A 143 2.88 -4.96 2.08
N THR A 144 4.14 -5.05 1.63
CA THR A 144 5.00 -3.91 1.28
C THR A 144 5.90 -4.25 0.10
N TRP A 145 6.50 -3.23 -0.51
CA TRP A 145 7.41 -3.39 -1.64
C TRP A 145 8.86 -3.46 -1.16
N PRO A 146 9.56 -4.59 -1.39
CA PRO A 146 10.98 -4.72 -1.11
C PRO A 146 11.81 -3.70 -1.93
N PRO A 147 12.81 -3.04 -1.33
CA PRO A 147 13.60 -2.02 -2.02
C PRO A 147 14.46 -2.58 -3.17
N ASP A 148 14.81 -3.86 -3.07
CA ASP A 148 15.67 -4.60 -4.01
C ASP A 148 14.93 -5.17 -5.22
N HIS A 149 13.59 -5.01 -5.30
CA HIS A 149 12.76 -5.57 -6.37
C HIS A 149 12.06 -4.48 -7.21
N ALA A 150 11.34 -4.89 -8.26
CA ALA A 150 10.77 -4.05 -9.31
C ALA A 150 10.18 -2.70 -8.83
N ILE A 151 9.16 -2.76 -7.95
CA ILE A 151 8.49 -1.54 -7.45
C ILE A 151 9.40 -0.74 -6.52
N GLY A 152 10.19 -1.39 -5.65
CA GLY A 152 11.16 -0.70 -4.82
C GLY A 152 12.22 0.04 -5.64
N LYS A 153 12.72 -0.57 -6.71
CA LYS A 153 13.64 0.06 -7.68
C LYS A 153 13.00 1.23 -8.42
N LEU A 154 11.70 1.12 -8.78
CA LEU A 154 10.96 2.24 -9.34
C LEU A 154 10.90 3.42 -8.36
N PHE A 155 10.61 3.18 -7.08
CA PHE A 155 10.64 4.25 -6.06
C PHE A 155 12.04 4.85 -5.89
N GLY A 156 13.09 4.04 -5.96
CA GLY A 156 14.48 4.52 -5.99
C GLY A 156 14.74 5.42 -7.21
N LEU A 157 14.25 5.03 -8.39
CA LEU A 157 14.33 5.85 -9.60
C LEU A 157 13.58 7.18 -9.43
N VAL A 158 12.33 7.12 -8.96
CA VAL A 158 11.52 8.32 -8.67
C VAL A 158 12.26 9.25 -7.71
N GLY A 159 12.88 8.71 -6.67
CA GLY A 159 13.66 9.50 -5.69
C GLY A 159 14.83 10.26 -6.32
N ARG A 160 15.52 9.67 -7.33
CA ARG A 160 16.62 10.36 -8.04
C ARG A 160 16.18 11.57 -8.85
N TYR A 161 14.92 11.58 -9.30
CA TYR A 161 14.33 12.66 -10.09
C TYR A 161 13.52 13.67 -9.27
N SER A 162 13.24 13.33 -8.01
CA SER A 162 12.45 14.16 -7.07
C SER A 162 13.35 15.03 -6.20
N PRO A 163 12.84 16.16 -5.67
CA PRO A 163 13.50 16.83 -4.56
C PRO A 163 13.64 15.87 -3.36
N PRO A 164 14.65 16.09 -2.49
CA PRO A 164 14.77 15.34 -1.24
C PRO A 164 13.45 15.36 -0.43
N LEU A 165 13.17 14.25 0.24
CA LEU A 165 12.03 14.22 1.16
C LEU A 165 12.24 15.26 2.27
N PRO A 166 11.18 15.96 2.70
CA PRO A 166 11.26 16.84 3.86
C PRO A 166 11.77 16.09 5.11
N GLU A 167 12.42 16.83 6.01
CA GLU A 167 12.88 16.28 7.28
C GLU A 167 11.72 15.62 8.05
N GLY A 168 11.99 14.45 8.64
CA GLY A 168 10.99 13.67 9.39
C GLY A 168 10.07 12.82 8.51
N ILE A 169 10.23 12.82 7.18
CA ILE A 169 9.48 11.93 6.26
C ILE A 169 10.34 10.75 5.85
N SER A 170 9.85 9.54 6.14
CA SER A 170 10.54 8.29 5.82
C SER A 170 10.19 7.77 4.43
N PRO A 171 11.16 7.26 3.66
CA PRO A 171 10.90 6.57 2.40
C PRO A 171 10.00 5.34 2.59
N PRO A 172 8.94 5.17 1.78
CA PRO A 172 8.01 4.05 1.92
C PRO A 172 8.68 2.68 1.71
N THR A 173 9.71 2.58 0.88
CA THR A 173 10.43 1.34 0.58
C THR A 173 11.16 0.74 1.77
N LEU A 174 11.45 1.51 2.82
CA LEU A 174 12.02 1.00 4.07
C LEU A 174 11.09 -0.01 4.78
N TRP A 175 9.81 0.00 4.51
CA TRP A 175 8.88 -1.03 4.97
C TRP A 175 9.06 -2.40 4.29
N GLY A 176 9.84 -2.48 3.23
CA GLY A 176 10.22 -3.73 2.58
C GLY A 176 11.57 -4.29 3.05
N ASP A 177 12.28 -3.58 3.94
CA ASP A 177 13.52 -4.04 4.57
C ASP A 177 13.22 -4.76 5.89
N LEU A 178 13.63 -6.03 5.99
CA LEU A 178 13.34 -6.88 7.14
C LEU A 178 13.94 -6.35 8.45
N ALA A 179 15.13 -5.73 8.41
CA ALA A 179 15.78 -5.20 9.60
C ALA A 179 15.02 -3.96 10.11
N VAL A 180 14.64 -3.06 9.20
CA VAL A 180 13.85 -1.87 9.52
C VAL A 180 12.45 -2.24 10.06
N VAL A 181 11.80 -3.25 9.47
CA VAL A 181 10.50 -3.72 9.97
C VAL A 181 10.61 -4.30 11.37
N ARG A 182 11.67 -5.10 11.65
CA ARG A 182 11.93 -5.62 13.01
C ARG A 182 12.14 -4.49 14.02
N GLU A 183 12.90 -3.46 13.63
CA GLU A 183 13.14 -2.29 14.48
C GLU A 183 11.84 -1.52 14.77
N ARG A 184 11.04 -1.24 13.74
CA ARG A 184 9.77 -0.49 13.87
C ARG A 184 8.72 -1.20 14.73
N LEU A 185 8.61 -2.52 14.60
CA LEU A 185 7.66 -3.30 15.40
C LEU A 185 8.22 -3.59 16.80
N GLY A 186 9.54 -3.74 16.93
CA GLY A 186 10.25 -3.88 18.19
C GLY A 186 9.69 -4.95 19.12
N ALA A 187 9.80 -4.70 20.43
CA ALA A 187 9.29 -5.58 21.47
C ALA A 187 7.76 -5.57 21.61
N ALA A 188 7.07 -4.69 20.90
CA ALA A 188 5.60 -4.63 20.92
C ALA A 188 4.92 -5.78 20.15
N VAL A 189 5.71 -6.52 19.33
CA VAL A 189 5.21 -7.61 18.48
C VAL A 189 6.09 -8.85 18.67
N ARG A 190 5.47 -9.98 18.94
CA ARG A 190 6.10 -11.32 18.99
C ARG A 190 5.70 -12.15 17.76
N ASP A 191 6.34 -13.29 17.59
CA ASP A 191 6.05 -14.28 16.53
C ASP A 191 6.07 -13.63 15.13
N LEU A 192 7.07 -12.78 14.90
CA LEU A 192 7.21 -12.03 13.64
C LEU A 192 7.64 -12.96 12.51
N VAL A 193 6.78 -13.10 11.52
CA VAL A 193 6.97 -13.95 10.33
C VAL A 193 6.98 -13.10 9.08
N PHE A 194 7.88 -13.42 8.17
CA PHE A 194 7.97 -12.82 6.84
C PHE A 194 7.79 -13.87 5.77
N ASP A 195 7.15 -13.49 4.66
CA ASP A 195 7.04 -14.32 3.45
C ASP A 195 7.18 -13.45 2.21
N ARG A 196 7.80 -13.96 1.16
CA ARG A 196 7.89 -13.28 -0.14
C ARG A 196 6.96 -13.95 -1.13
N GLU A 197 6.15 -13.12 -1.76
CA GLU A 197 5.22 -13.55 -2.79
C GLU A 197 5.40 -12.73 -4.05
N THR A 198 4.80 -13.19 -5.13
CA THR A 198 4.85 -12.50 -6.43
C THR A 198 3.44 -12.30 -6.95
N MET A 199 3.11 -11.08 -7.30
CA MET A 199 1.95 -10.77 -8.12
C MET A 199 2.35 -10.59 -9.58
N VAL A 200 1.42 -10.84 -10.48
CA VAL A 200 1.60 -10.65 -11.91
C VAL A 200 0.79 -9.43 -12.38
N PHE A 201 1.39 -8.65 -13.25
CA PHE A 201 0.74 -7.51 -13.87
C PHE A 201 0.65 -7.77 -15.37
N PRO A 202 -0.55 -8.06 -15.91
CA PRO A 202 -0.75 -8.27 -17.33
C PRO A 202 -0.40 -7.00 -18.13
N THR A 203 0.43 -7.15 -19.16
CA THR A 203 0.82 -6.04 -20.01
C THR A 203 1.27 -6.50 -21.38
N MET A 204 1.02 -5.69 -22.41
CA MET A 204 1.38 -6.03 -23.79
C MET A 204 2.87 -5.79 -24.09
N SER A 205 3.51 -4.89 -23.37
CA SER A 205 4.91 -4.51 -23.53
C SER A 205 5.39 -3.68 -22.33
N LEU A 206 6.69 -3.46 -22.21
CA LEU A 206 7.25 -2.54 -21.21
C LEU A 206 6.75 -1.11 -21.41
N GLY A 207 6.64 -0.64 -22.64
CA GLY A 207 6.06 0.67 -22.95
C GLY A 207 4.61 0.80 -22.51
N HIS A 208 3.78 -0.24 -22.69
CA HIS A 208 2.41 -0.28 -22.19
C HIS A 208 2.38 -0.27 -20.65
N TYR A 209 3.22 -1.09 -20.00
CA TYR A 209 3.33 -1.09 -18.54
C TYR A 209 3.72 0.29 -18.00
N ARG A 210 4.74 0.93 -18.60
CA ARG A 210 5.18 2.29 -18.24
C ARG A 210 4.02 3.29 -18.37
N GLU A 211 3.26 3.24 -19.46
CA GLU A 211 2.11 4.13 -19.68
C GLU A 211 1.05 3.97 -18.60
N VAL A 212 0.75 2.74 -18.17
CA VAL A 212 -0.16 2.49 -17.04
C VAL A 212 0.41 3.10 -15.76
N MET A 213 1.71 2.94 -15.47
CA MET A 213 2.35 3.56 -14.29
C MET A 213 2.30 5.11 -14.35
N GLU A 214 2.49 5.71 -15.51
CA GLU A 214 2.38 7.17 -15.70
C GLU A 214 0.96 7.69 -15.39
N ARG A 215 -0.06 6.88 -15.64
CA ARG A 215 -1.47 7.26 -15.40
C ARG A 215 -1.95 7.01 -13.98
N THR A 216 -1.43 5.98 -13.31
CA THR A 216 -2.00 5.43 -12.07
C THR A 216 -1.10 5.59 -10.85
N SER A 217 0.22 5.68 -11.03
CA SER A 217 1.16 5.86 -9.93
C SER A 217 1.39 7.35 -9.66
N ALA A 218 0.87 7.85 -8.54
CA ALA A 218 0.98 9.26 -8.17
C ALA A 218 2.41 9.83 -8.24
N PRO A 219 3.47 9.15 -7.72
CA PRO A 219 4.83 9.65 -7.81
C PRO A 219 5.36 9.74 -9.25
N VAL A 220 5.08 8.73 -10.09
CA VAL A 220 5.50 8.70 -11.49
C VAL A 220 4.79 9.79 -12.29
N ARG A 221 3.47 9.90 -12.13
CA ARG A 221 2.65 10.90 -12.79
C ARG A 221 3.15 12.34 -12.52
N LYS A 222 3.40 12.67 -11.25
CA LYS A 222 3.92 14.01 -10.87
C LYS A 222 5.24 14.31 -11.54
N LEU A 223 6.14 13.34 -11.67
CA LEU A 223 7.41 13.54 -12.37
C LEU A 223 7.19 13.77 -13.87
N VAL A 224 6.36 12.97 -14.52
CA VAL A 224 6.01 13.15 -15.94
C VAL A 224 5.43 14.54 -16.18
N GLU A 225 4.49 14.99 -15.35
CA GLU A 225 3.90 16.33 -15.41
C GLU A 225 4.96 17.42 -15.24
N SER A 226 5.90 17.25 -14.29
CA SER A 226 6.98 18.21 -14.03
C SER A 226 8.01 18.30 -15.16
N MET A 227 8.12 17.26 -15.99
CA MET A 227 9.05 17.18 -17.13
C MET A 227 8.40 17.54 -18.47
N ALA A 228 7.13 17.97 -18.48
CA ALA A 228 6.41 18.25 -19.72
C ALA A 228 7.10 19.32 -20.61
N GLY A 229 7.86 20.23 -20.00
CA GLY A 229 8.66 21.25 -20.70
C GLY A 229 10.06 20.79 -21.15
N ASP A 230 10.48 19.55 -20.84
CA ASP A 230 11.79 19.01 -21.20
C ASP A 230 11.65 17.60 -21.83
N PRO A 231 11.41 17.52 -23.14
CA PRO A 231 11.23 16.25 -23.84
C PRO A 231 12.41 15.28 -23.71
N THR A 232 13.64 15.80 -23.63
CA THR A 232 14.86 14.99 -23.52
C THR A 232 14.92 14.31 -22.16
N LYS A 233 14.66 15.05 -21.08
CA LYS A 233 14.62 14.54 -19.73
C LYS A 233 13.50 13.53 -19.54
N LEU A 234 12.31 13.82 -20.10
CA LEU A 234 11.17 12.93 -20.07
C LEU A 234 11.46 11.61 -20.80
N ALA A 235 12.03 11.66 -22.00
CA ALA A 235 12.40 10.47 -22.76
C ALA A 235 13.40 9.60 -22.00
N ARG A 236 14.41 10.22 -21.38
CA ARG A 236 15.37 9.50 -20.52
C ARG A 236 14.69 8.84 -19.33
N PHE A 237 13.83 9.56 -18.60
CA PHE A 237 13.10 9.00 -17.45
C PHE A 237 12.23 7.81 -17.85
N ARG A 238 11.55 7.89 -19.00
CA ARG A 238 10.74 6.78 -19.56
C ARG A 238 11.57 5.55 -19.87
N ALA A 239 12.72 5.73 -20.52
CA ALA A 239 13.65 4.64 -20.81
C ALA A 239 14.20 3.99 -19.53
N GLU A 240 14.50 4.79 -18.49
CA GLU A 240 14.95 4.26 -17.20
C GLU A 240 13.83 3.49 -16.47
N ILE A 241 12.55 3.89 -16.59
CA ILE A 241 11.42 3.09 -16.06
C ILE A 241 11.39 1.73 -16.76
N GLU A 242 11.43 1.69 -18.10
CA GLU A 242 11.39 0.44 -18.85
C GLU A 242 12.57 -0.47 -18.49
N ALA A 243 13.78 0.09 -18.38
CA ALA A 243 14.97 -0.66 -17.95
C ALA A 243 14.87 -1.24 -16.52
N VAL A 244 14.17 -0.55 -15.60
CA VAL A 244 13.89 -1.09 -14.26
C VAL A 244 13.06 -2.36 -14.33
N PHE A 245 12.08 -2.41 -15.25
CA PHE A 245 11.15 -3.54 -15.35
C PHE A 245 11.57 -4.62 -16.35
N GLU A 246 12.55 -4.38 -17.21
CA GLU A 246 13.03 -5.36 -18.19
C GLU A 246 13.35 -6.73 -17.58
N PRO A 247 14.07 -6.85 -16.43
CA PRO A 247 14.38 -8.15 -15.83
C PRO A 247 13.15 -8.89 -15.26
N TYR A 248 12.01 -8.23 -15.17
CA TYR A 248 10.78 -8.75 -14.60
C TYR A 248 9.65 -8.93 -15.62
N PHE A 249 9.91 -8.58 -16.87
CA PHE A 249 8.98 -8.73 -17.98
C PHE A 249 9.13 -10.10 -18.64
N GLU A 250 8.02 -10.80 -18.77
CA GLU A 250 7.92 -12.09 -19.48
C GLU A 250 7.12 -11.88 -20.78
N PRO A 251 7.80 -11.68 -21.92
CA PRO A 251 7.12 -11.36 -23.18
C PRO A 251 6.18 -12.48 -23.66
N ASP A 252 6.58 -13.74 -23.48
CA ASP A 252 5.76 -14.90 -23.90
C ASP A 252 4.47 -15.05 -23.08
N SER A 253 4.47 -14.52 -21.87
CA SER A 253 3.33 -14.54 -20.94
C SER A 253 2.56 -13.22 -20.89
N ASN A 254 3.05 -12.16 -21.54
CA ASN A 254 2.48 -10.82 -21.50
C ASN A 254 2.29 -10.29 -20.06
N LEU A 255 3.31 -10.41 -19.22
CA LEU A 255 3.21 -9.98 -17.83
C LEU A 255 4.53 -9.43 -17.26
N VAL A 256 4.40 -8.59 -16.24
CA VAL A 256 5.49 -8.17 -15.35
C VAL A 256 5.31 -8.81 -13.99
N ARG A 257 6.37 -9.48 -13.48
CA ARG A 257 6.39 -10.03 -12.11
C ARG A 257 6.80 -8.97 -11.10
N GLN A 258 6.02 -8.85 -10.03
CA GLN A 258 6.26 -7.91 -8.95
C GLN A 258 6.27 -8.66 -7.62
N SER A 259 7.46 -8.83 -7.04
CA SER A 259 7.54 -9.43 -5.70
C SER A 259 7.16 -8.42 -4.64
N TYR A 260 6.49 -8.91 -3.60
CA TYR A 260 6.13 -8.17 -2.41
C TYR A 260 6.44 -8.96 -1.15
N LEU A 261 6.64 -8.24 -0.05
CA LEU A 261 6.91 -8.79 1.27
C LEU A 261 5.60 -8.84 2.06
N LEU A 262 5.28 -9.99 2.62
CA LEU A 262 4.27 -10.16 3.65
C LEU A 262 4.95 -10.15 5.02
N THR A 263 4.37 -9.41 5.93
CA THR A 263 4.77 -9.36 7.35
C THR A 263 3.56 -9.68 8.21
N ARG A 264 3.75 -10.56 9.21
CA ARG A 264 2.75 -10.86 10.24
C ARG A 264 3.40 -10.96 11.60
N GLY A 265 2.72 -10.46 12.61
CA GLY A 265 3.13 -10.63 14.00
C GLY A 265 1.94 -10.54 14.95
N VAL A 266 2.17 -10.84 16.21
CA VAL A 266 1.16 -10.83 17.27
C VAL A 266 1.53 -9.74 18.28
N LYS A 267 0.59 -8.84 18.59
CA LYS A 267 0.80 -7.80 19.62
C LYS A 267 1.01 -8.47 20.99
N VAL A 268 2.04 -8.01 21.70
CA VAL A 268 2.34 -8.42 23.09
C VAL A 268 1.28 -7.91 24.07
#